data_64720e29f73523415758e263461e3799
#
_entry.id   64720e29f73523415758e263461e3799
#
_cell.length_a   1.000
_cell.length_b   1.000
_cell.length_c   1.000
_cell.angle_alpha   90.00
_cell.angle_beta   90.00
_cell.angle_gamma   90.00
#
_symmetry.space_group_name_H-M   'P 1'
#
loop_
_entity.id
_entity.type
_entity.pdbx_description
1 polymer ?
#
loop_
_entity_poly.entity_id
_entity_poly.type
_entity_poly.pdbx_seq_one_letter_code
_entity_poly.pdbx_strand_id
1 'polypeptide(L)'
;TPDDVWKNCSFILSVKLKDPQFTGQTKEKLSSKDFQSIATSITKDSFSIWLNQETQAAEEIAFLCIENAQARARASQKVERKKITKGITLPGKLSDCVSSDVGETELFLVEGESAGGSAKQARNRNFQAVMSLKGKILNTWEVNTDAVTQSQEVKDIAMAVGLDPGCKELNGLRYGKICILADADTDGAHIATLICALFLKHFRPLVEKGHLFVAQPPLFRIDQGKDVFYALDEDEKDQIVKQLTKQ
;
A
#
# COMPACT_ATOMS: atom_id res chain seq x y z
N THR A 1 -13.66 -15.56 12.47
CA THR A 1 -14.74 -15.40 13.45
C THR A 1 -16.08 -15.81 12.85
N PRO A 2 -17.11 -16.10 13.66
CA PRO A 2 -18.45 -16.40 13.14
C PRO A 2 -18.99 -15.32 12.20
N ASP A 3 -18.70 -14.04 12.47
CA ASP A 3 -19.15 -12.91 11.64
C ASP A 3 -18.61 -12.98 10.21
N ASP A 4 -17.43 -13.55 10.01
CA ASP A 4 -16.84 -13.69 8.67
C ASP A 4 -17.61 -14.71 7.82
N VAL A 5 -18.25 -15.68 8.46
CA VAL A 5 -19.14 -16.68 7.82
C VAL A 5 -20.51 -16.06 7.53
N TRP A 6 -21.12 -15.40 8.53
CA TRP A 6 -22.49 -14.87 8.44
C TRP A 6 -22.64 -13.70 7.48
N LYS A 7 -21.60 -12.98 7.17
CA LYS A 7 -21.64 -11.77 6.33
C LYS A 7 -22.26 -12.02 4.95
N ASN A 8 -22.04 -13.21 4.38
CA ASN A 8 -22.51 -13.58 3.05
C ASN A 8 -23.46 -14.80 3.09
N CYS A 9 -24.02 -15.14 4.27
CA CYS A 9 -24.85 -16.30 4.45
C CYS A 9 -26.29 -15.87 4.74
N SER A 10 -27.23 -16.43 3.98
CA SER A 10 -28.66 -16.34 4.26
C SER A 10 -29.18 -17.78 4.44
N PHE A 11 -29.96 -18.01 5.50
CA PHE A 11 -30.50 -19.34 5.75
C PHE A 11 -31.94 -19.26 6.25
N ILE A 12 -32.67 -20.33 6.04
CA ILE A 12 -34.01 -20.55 6.57
C ILE A 12 -33.98 -21.86 7.34
N LEU A 13 -34.30 -21.81 8.63
CA LEU A 13 -34.43 -22.98 9.47
C LEU A 13 -35.93 -23.23 9.75
N SER A 14 -36.48 -24.32 9.18
CA SER A 14 -37.86 -24.73 9.42
C SER A 14 -37.88 -25.90 10.39
N VAL A 15 -38.64 -25.75 11.48
CA VAL A 15 -38.70 -26.73 12.56
C VAL A 15 -40.13 -27.00 12.99
N LYS A 16 -40.42 -28.24 13.31
CA LYS A 16 -41.69 -28.64 13.93
C LYS A 16 -41.44 -29.13 15.35
N LEU A 17 -41.93 -28.39 16.33
CA LEU A 17 -41.84 -28.73 17.75
C LEU A 17 -43.25 -29.10 18.28
N LYS A 18 -43.29 -30.04 19.20
CA LYS A 18 -44.55 -30.52 19.79
C LYS A 18 -45.16 -29.47 20.73
N ASP A 19 -44.31 -28.69 21.42
CA ASP A 19 -44.71 -27.63 22.35
C ASP A 19 -43.71 -26.47 22.34
N PRO A 20 -43.80 -25.59 21.32
CA PRO A 20 -42.83 -24.50 21.18
C PRO A 20 -43.12 -23.37 22.19
N GLN A 21 -42.12 -23.03 22.99
CA GLN A 21 -42.22 -21.92 23.92
C GLN A 21 -41.55 -20.68 23.29
N PHE A 22 -42.23 -19.51 23.36
CA PHE A 22 -41.75 -18.24 22.84
C PHE A 22 -41.63 -17.20 23.93
N THR A 23 -40.70 -16.26 23.75
CA THR A 23 -40.56 -15.09 24.59
C THR A 23 -41.41 -13.96 24.01
N GLY A 24 -42.40 -13.48 24.80
CA GLY A 24 -43.29 -12.37 24.40
C GLY A 24 -44.51 -12.80 23.56
N GLN A 25 -45.51 -11.91 23.48
CA GLN A 25 -46.77 -12.16 22.76
C GLN A 25 -46.60 -12.21 21.23
N THR A 26 -45.57 -11.58 20.69
CA THR A 26 -45.29 -11.52 19.25
C THR A 26 -44.65 -12.80 18.72
N LYS A 27 -44.25 -13.74 19.57
CA LYS A 27 -43.63 -15.03 19.22
C LYS A 27 -42.38 -14.92 18.33
N GLU A 28 -41.62 -13.82 18.44
CA GLU A 28 -40.47 -13.55 17.62
C GLU A 28 -39.23 -14.37 18.02
N LYS A 29 -39.15 -14.79 19.29
CA LYS A 29 -37.99 -15.50 19.82
C LYS A 29 -38.42 -16.81 20.48
N LEU A 30 -37.96 -17.93 19.92
CA LEU A 30 -38.13 -19.26 20.52
C LEU A 30 -37.27 -19.39 21.78
N SER A 31 -37.86 -19.78 22.93
CA SER A 31 -37.20 -19.89 24.23
C SER A 31 -36.99 -21.36 24.71
N SER A 32 -37.41 -22.34 23.90
CA SER A 32 -37.22 -23.77 24.21
C SER A 32 -35.73 -24.13 24.27
N LYS A 33 -35.16 -24.25 25.46
CA LYS A 33 -33.71 -24.46 25.68
C LYS A 33 -33.21 -25.79 25.11
N ASP A 34 -34.00 -26.86 25.25
CA ASP A 34 -33.61 -28.22 24.77
C ASP A 34 -33.49 -28.27 23.22
N PHE A 35 -34.25 -27.42 22.55
CA PHE A 35 -34.23 -27.39 21.11
C PHE A 35 -32.90 -26.80 20.56
N GLN A 36 -32.30 -25.86 21.24
CA GLN A 36 -31.03 -25.22 20.78
C GLN A 36 -29.91 -26.28 20.64
N SER A 37 -29.78 -27.18 21.60
CA SER A 37 -28.74 -28.21 21.56
C SER A 37 -28.99 -29.23 20.44
N ILE A 38 -30.24 -29.64 20.25
CA ILE A 38 -30.65 -30.60 19.19
C ILE A 38 -30.43 -29.96 17.80
N ALA A 39 -30.93 -28.74 17.61
CA ALA A 39 -30.77 -28.02 16.34
C ALA A 39 -29.30 -27.81 15.97
N THR A 40 -28.48 -27.44 16.99
CA THR A 40 -27.03 -27.24 16.79
C THR A 40 -26.34 -28.54 16.36
N SER A 41 -26.64 -29.67 17.01
CA SER A 41 -26.03 -30.95 16.67
C SER A 41 -26.42 -31.41 15.27
N ILE A 42 -27.72 -31.39 14.96
CA ILE A 42 -28.23 -31.84 13.65
C ILE A 42 -27.67 -30.95 12.52
N THR A 43 -27.69 -29.64 12.71
CA THR A 43 -27.17 -28.70 11.69
C THR A 43 -25.67 -28.88 11.47
N LYS A 44 -24.90 -29.02 12.56
CA LYS A 44 -23.46 -29.22 12.51
C LYS A 44 -23.11 -30.53 11.76
N ASP A 45 -23.78 -31.65 12.10
CA ASP A 45 -23.48 -32.94 11.53
C ASP A 45 -23.88 -32.97 10.04
N SER A 46 -25.09 -32.50 9.72
CA SER A 46 -25.58 -32.47 8.33
C SER A 46 -24.73 -31.53 7.46
N PHE A 47 -24.35 -30.35 7.98
CA PHE A 47 -23.52 -29.40 7.23
C PHE A 47 -22.10 -29.93 7.06
N SER A 48 -21.53 -30.60 8.06
CA SER A 48 -20.22 -31.25 7.94
C SER A 48 -20.20 -32.35 6.87
N ILE A 49 -21.24 -33.16 6.82
CA ILE A 49 -21.40 -34.21 5.78
C ILE A 49 -21.49 -33.55 4.40
N TRP A 50 -22.32 -32.50 4.27
CA TRP A 50 -22.49 -31.78 3.00
C TRP A 50 -21.19 -31.14 2.52
N LEU A 51 -20.43 -30.50 3.38
CA LEU A 51 -19.13 -29.90 3.04
C LEU A 51 -18.11 -30.94 2.55
N ASN A 52 -18.16 -32.17 3.09
CA ASN A 52 -17.30 -33.27 2.62
C ASN A 52 -17.75 -33.88 1.28
N GLN A 53 -19.05 -33.81 0.96
CA GLN A 53 -19.60 -34.28 -0.30
C GLN A 53 -19.42 -33.26 -1.42
N GLU A 54 -19.65 -31.96 -1.13
CA GLU A 54 -19.59 -30.84 -2.08
C GLU A 54 -18.29 -30.07 -1.88
N THR A 55 -17.16 -30.70 -2.18
CA THR A 55 -15.81 -30.13 -1.92
C THR A 55 -15.58 -28.81 -2.61
N GLN A 56 -16.06 -28.62 -3.84
CA GLN A 56 -15.92 -27.37 -4.57
C GLN A 56 -16.67 -26.22 -3.87
N ALA A 57 -17.91 -26.48 -3.45
CA ALA A 57 -18.69 -25.49 -2.71
C ALA A 57 -18.06 -25.18 -1.33
N ALA A 58 -17.47 -26.18 -0.68
CA ALA A 58 -16.77 -26.03 0.57
C ALA A 58 -15.53 -25.13 0.43
N GLU A 59 -14.75 -25.30 -0.65
CA GLU A 59 -13.61 -24.45 -0.97
C GLU A 59 -14.02 -22.99 -1.25
N GLU A 60 -15.10 -22.79 -2.01
CA GLU A 60 -15.64 -21.46 -2.29
C GLU A 60 -16.09 -20.73 -1.00
N ILE A 61 -16.79 -21.46 -0.11
CA ILE A 61 -17.20 -20.92 1.21
C ILE A 61 -15.97 -20.58 2.06
N ALA A 62 -14.97 -21.45 2.10
CA ALA A 62 -13.74 -21.21 2.84
C ALA A 62 -13.01 -19.98 2.30
N PHE A 63 -12.92 -19.82 0.99
CA PHE A 63 -12.34 -18.66 0.34
C PHE A 63 -13.05 -17.35 0.73
N LEU A 64 -14.38 -17.33 0.64
CA LEU A 64 -15.20 -16.18 1.07
C LEU A 64 -14.98 -15.82 2.56
N CYS A 65 -14.90 -16.83 3.43
CA CYS A 65 -14.62 -16.62 4.85
C CYS A 65 -13.23 -16.01 5.08
N ILE A 66 -12.22 -16.46 4.33
CA ILE A 66 -10.85 -15.93 4.39
C ILE A 66 -10.83 -14.49 3.90
N GLU A 67 -11.47 -14.16 2.78
CA GLU A 67 -11.59 -12.79 2.27
C GLU A 67 -12.25 -11.85 3.28
N ASN A 68 -13.36 -12.29 3.90
CA ASN A 68 -14.05 -11.50 4.93
C ASN A 68 -13.16 -11.26 6.16
N ALA A 69 -12.44 -12.30 6.62
CA ALA A 69 -11.51 -12.18 7.73
C ALA A 69 -10.36 -11.20 7.43
N GLN A 70 -9.79 -11.28 6.23
CA GLN A 70 -8.77 -10.35 5.76
C GLN A 70 -9.31 -8.91 5.64
N ALA A 71 -10.51 -8.73 5.07
CA ALA A 71 -11.14 -7.42 4.96
C ALA A 71 -11.41 -6.80 6.34
N ARG A 72 -11.86 -7.60 7.32
CA ARG A 72 -12.05 -7.18 8.72
C ARG A 72 -10.73 -6.81 9.38
N ALA A 73 -9.68 -7.61 9.19
CA ALA A 73 -8.35 -7.31 9.72
C ALA A 73 -7.79 -6.00 9.14
N ARG A 74 -7.97 -5.77 7.83
CA ARG A 74 -7.62 -4.49 7.18
C ARG A 74 -8.45 -3.32 7.71
N ALA A 75 -9.74 -3.51 7.95
CA ALA A 75 -10.63 -2.48 8.50
C ALA A 75 -10.28 -2.13 9.95
N SER A 76 -9.94 -3.11 10.80
CA SER A 76 -9.50 -2.87 12.17
C SER A 76 -8.15 -2.15 12.24
N GLN A 77 -7.21 -2.49 11.35
CA GLN A 77 -5.97 -1.72 11.22
C GLN A 77 -6.22 -0.27 10.78
N LYS A 78 -7.19 -0.03 9.87
CA LYS A 78 -7.62 1.32 9.49
C LYS A 78 -8.27 2.09 10.64
N VAL A 79 -9.05 1.44 11.50
CA VAL A 79 -9.70 2.06 12.66
C VAL A 79 -8.68 2.42 13.74
N GLU A 80 -7.68 1.57 13.99
CA GLU A 80 -6.58 1.92 14.88
C GLU A 80 -5.77 3.09 14.33
N ARG A 81 -5.51 3.13 13.03
CA ARG A 81 -4.83 4.28 12.38
C ARG A 81 -5.65 5.58 12.43
N LYS A 82 -6.98 5.54 12.32
CA LYS A 82 -7.82 6.73 12.50
C LYS A 82 -7.80 7.27 13.94
N LYS A 83 -7.57 6.44 14.95
CA LYS A 83 -7.36 6.89 16.35
C LYS A 83 -6.00 7.55 16.56
N ILE A 84 -5.00 7.25 15.72
CA ILE A 84 -3.65 7.86 15.74
C ILE A 84 -3.61 9.21 15.02
N THR A 85 -4.72 9.72 14.48
CA THR A 85 -4.80 11.04 13.82
C THR A 85 -4.61 12.24 14.75
N LYS A 86 -4.29 12.03 16.01
CA LYS A 86 -3.64 13.04 16.86
C LYS A 86 -2.16 12.65 17.03
N GLY A 87 -1.35 13.01 16.01
CA GLY A 87 0.10 12.84 16.00
C GLY A 87 0.57 11.66 15.12
N ILE A 88 0.44 11.77 13.78
CA ILE A 88 1.16 10.86 12.87
C ILE A 88 2.64 11.11 13.13
N THR A 89 3.31 10.16 13.78
CA THR A 89 4.77 10.20 13.88
C THR A 89 5.33 9.86 12.51
N LEU A 90 5.74 10.89 11.77
CA LEU A 90 6.37 10.71 10.46
C LEU A 90 7.65 9.88 10.59
N PRO A 91 8.04 9.10 9.56
CA PRO A 91 9.27 8.34 9.59
C PRO A 91 10.46 9.22 9.94
N GLY A 92 11.32 8.79 10.86
CA GLY A 92 12.47 9.58 11.30
C GLY A 92 13.48 9.91 10.18
N LYS A 93 13.43 9.16 9.09
CA LYS A 93 14.22 9.38 7.87
C LYS A 93 13.59 10.38 6.89
N LEU A 94 12.35 10.84 7.12
CA LEU A 94 11.71 11.89 6.34
C LEU A 94 12.13 13.26 6.85
N SER A 95 12.67 14.06 5.95
CA SER A 95 12.87 15.49 6.17
C SER A 95 11.76 16.26 5.44
N ASP A 96 10.69 16.56 6.16
CA ASP A 96 9.48 17.16 5.60
C ASP A 96 9.67 18.62 5.16
N CYS A 97 8.75 19.15 4.34
CA CYS A 97 8.67 20.55 3.97
C CYS A 97 7.67 21.31 4.85
N VAL A 98 7.68 22.63 4.74
CA VAL A 98 6.84 23.53 5.54
C VAL A 98 5.43 23.63 4.98
N SER A 99 5.30 23.69 3.65
CA SER A 99 4.00 23.83 2.98
C SER A 99 3.19 22.55 3.09
N SER A 100 1.87 22.72 3.23
CA SER A 100 0.87 21.66 3.16
C SER A 100 0.05 21.70 1.86
N ASP A 101 0.36 22.61 0.94
CA ASP A 101 -0.31 22.68 -0.35
C ASP A 101 0.21 21.56 -1.27
N VAL A 102 -0.64 20.57 -1.49
CA VAL A 102 -0.33 19.42 -2.36
C VAL A 102 0.03 19.87 -3.78
N GLY A 103 -0.52 21.00 -4.27
CA GLY A 103 -0.26 21.49 -5.62
C GLY A 103 1.21 21.89 -5.86
N GLU A 104 1.92 22.31 -4.83
CA GLU A 104 3.31 22.76 -4.93
C GLU A 104 4.34 21.83 -4.27
N THR A 105 3.91 20.92 -3.39
CA THR A 105 4.81 20.09 -2.60
C THR A 105 5.39 18.91 -3.38
N GLU A 106 6.65 18.62 -3.14
CA GLU A 106 7.42 17.56 -3.80
C GLU A 106 8.11 16.66 -2.76
N LEU A 107 8.04 15.35 -2.95
CA LEU A 107 8.77 14.37 -2.14
C LEU A 107 9.85 13.71 -2.99
N PHE A 108 11.10 13.81 -2.57
CA PHE A 108 12.22 13.11 -3.18
C PHE A 108 12.51 11.82 -2.41
N LEU A 109 12.34 10.68 -3.06
CA LEU A 109 12.78 9.36 -2.57
C LEU A 109 14.21 9.13 -3.07
N VAL A 110 15.17 9.13 -2.16
CA VAL A 110 16.61 9.16 -2.50
C VAL A 110 17.27 7.87 -2.04
N GLU A 111 18.16 7.32 -2.86
CA GLU A 111 18.94 6.14 -2.53
C GLU A 111 20.00 6.47 -1.49
N GLY A 112 19.91 5.81 -0.33
CA GLY A 112 20.92 5.86 0.72
C GLY A 112 20.92 7.13 1.57
N GLU A 113 21.53 7.05 2.74
CA GLU A 113 21.59 8.14 3.71
C GLU A 113 22.55 9.27 3.27
N SER A 114 23.61 8.93 2.52
CA SER A 114 24.61 9.90 2.04
C SER A 114 24.00 10.85 1.02
N ALA A 115 23.38 10.29 -0.05
CA ALA A 115 22.69 11.09 -1.06
C ALA A 115 21.49 11.84 -0.44
N GLY A 116 20.77 11.20 0.50
CA GLY A 116 19.72 11.85 1.28
C GLY A 116 20.21 13.04 2.07
N GLY A 117 21.41 13.00 2.63
CA GLY A 117 22.05 14.12 3.31
C GLY A 117 22.32 15.31 2.38
N SER A 118 22.88 15.04 1.21
CA SER A 118 23.15 16.06 0.18
C SER A 118 21.85 16.67 -0.38
N ALA A 119 20.86 15.84 -0.71
CA ALA A 119 19.57 16.30 -1.17
C ALA A 119 18.84 17.15 -0.12
N LYS A 120 18.93 16.78 1.16
CA LYS A 120 18.38 17.54 2.28
C LYS A 120 19.01 18.94 2.43
N GLN A 121 20.30 19.07 2.12
CA GLN A 121 20.99 20.36 2.15
C GLN A 121 20.61 21.24 0.95
N ALA A 122 20.47 20.66 -0.23
CA ALA A 122 20.20 21.34 -1.50
C ALA A 122 18.72 21.72 -1.69
N ARG A 123 17.78 21.05 -1.02
CA ARG A 123 16.34 21.22 -1.23
C ARG A 123 15.80 22.60 -0.84
N ASN A 124 14.73 23.02 -1.47
CA ASN A 124 13.92 24.13 -0.95
C ASN A 124 13.02 23.61 0.18
N ARG A 125 13.31 24.04 1.42
CA ARG A 125 12.59 23.58 2.62
C ARG A 125 11.12 23.98 2.66
N ASN A 126 10.71 24.96 1.88
CA ASN A 126 9.33 25.43 1.90
C ASN A 126 8.39 24.39 1.28
N PHE A 127 8.76 23.77 0.16
CA PHE A 127 7.88 22.86 -0.57
C PHE A 127 8.52 21.51 -0.96
N GLN A 128 9.83 21.31 -0.70
CA GLN A 128 10.52 20.05 -1.02
C GLN A 128 10.82 19.25 0.23
N ALA A 129 10.34 18.02 0.27
CA ALA A 129 10.65 17.00 1.26
C ALA A 129 11.62 15.96 0.70
N VAL A 130 12.45 15.38 1.56
CA VAL A 130 13.40 14.32 1.20
C VAL A 130 13.26 13.16 2.17
N MET A 131 13.20 11.95 1.62
CA MET A 131 13.21 10.71 2.38
C MET A 131 14.27 9.77 1.81
N SER A 132 15.25 9.40 2.63
CA SER A 132 16.27 8.42 2.25
C SER A 132 15.77 6.99 2.43
N LEU A 133 16.05 6.14 1.45
CA LEU A 133 15.75 4.72 1.47
C LEU A 133 16.97 3.93 1.92
N LYS A 134 16.77 2.85 2.68
CA LYS A 134 17.87 1.97 3.12
C LYS A 134 18.09 0.83 2.11
N GLY A 135 18.74 1.16 0.99
CA GLY A 135 19.04 0.20 -0.05
C GLY A 135 17.81 -0.28 -0.85
N LYS A 136 17.93 -1.48 -1.43
CA LYS A 136 16.87 -2.07 -2.26
C LYS A 136 15.65 -2.43 -1.42
N ILE A 137 14.49 -1.92 -1.81
CA ILE A 137 13.22 -2.28 -1.18
C ILE A 137 12.77 -3.68 -1.62
N LEU A 138 11.81 -4.25 -0.90
CA LEU A 138 11.17 -5.52 -1.26
C LEU A 138 10.63 -5.48 -2.69
N ASN A 139 10.87 -6.53 -3.49
CA ASN A 139 10.19 -6.69 -4.78
C ASN A 139 8.70 -6.96 -4.55
N THR A 140 7.93 -5.89 -4.58
CA THR A 140 6.48 -5.93 -4.29
C THR A 140 5.66 -6.52 -5.43
N TRP A 141 6.26 -6.73 -6.60
CA TRP A 141 5.57 -7.34 -7.73
C TRP A 141 5.31 -8.83 -7.54
N GLU A 142 6.24 -9.54 -6.89
CA GLU A 142 6.18 -11.00 -6.71
C GLU A 142 5.50 -11.43 -5.41
N VAL A 143 5.35 -10.52 -4.44
CA VAL A 143 4.77 -10.83 -3.14
C VAL A 143 3.31 -10.41 -3.03
N ASN A 144 2.58 -11.05 -2.11
CA ASN A 144 1.19 -10.69 -1.81
C ASN A 144 1.11 -9.37 -1.01
N THR A 145 -0.08 -8.79 -0.97
CA THR A 145 -0.33 -7.50 -0.29
C THR A 145 0.01 -7.53 1.21
N ASP A 146 -0.12 -8.68 1.86
CA ASP A 146 0.16 -8.81 3.29
C ASP A 146 1.66 -8.70 3.59
N ALA A 147 2.52 -9.32 2.76
CA ALA A 147 3.97 -9.18 2.86
C ALA A 147 4.43 -7.73 2.58
N VAL A 148 3.79 -7.07 1.63
CA VAL A 148 4.05 -5.65 1.30
C VAL A 148 3.75 -4.77 2.52
N THR A 149 2.63 -4.99 3.20
CA THR A 149 2.24 -4.21 4.38
C THR A 149 3.08 -4.52 5.63
N GLN A 150 3.86 -5.60 5.65
CA GLN A 150 4.81 -5.91 6.74
C GLN A 150 6.16 -5.22 6.56
N SER A 151 6.55 -4.88 5.32
CA SER A 151 7.81 -4.19 5.04
C SER A 151 7.86 -2.81 5.69
N GLN A 152 8.88 -2.56 6.51
CA GLN A 152 9.06 -1.26 7.16
C GLN A 152 9.27 -0.13 6.14
N GLU A 153 10.06 -0.39 5.07
CA GLU A 153 10.31 0.59 4.02
C GLU A 153 9.01 1.00 3.30
N VAL A 154 8.14 0.03 3.00
CA VAL A 154 6.84 0.31 2.38
C VAL A 154 5.92 1.08 3.33
N LYS A 155 5.92 0.74 4.62
CA LYS A 155 5.17 1.50 5.64
C LYS A 155 5.64 2.95 5.72
N ASP A 156 6.95 3.17 5.71
CA ASP A 156 7.53 4.50 5.77
C ASP A 156 7.17 5.32 4.52
N ILE A 157 7.22 4.71 3.32
CA ILE A 157 6.79 5.36 2.08
C ILE A 157 5.29 5.69 2.15
N ALA A 158 4.45 4.75 2.56
CA ALA A 158 3.01 4.96 2.69
C ALA A 158 2.67 6.09 3.67
N MET A 159 3.34 6.13 4.82
CA MET A 159 3.18 7.21 5.80
C MET A 159 3.68 8.56 5.28
N ALA A 160 4.82 8.60 4.60
CA ALA A 160 5.35 9.81 4.01
C ALA A 160 4.40 10.37 2.94
N VAL A 161 3.93 9.52 2.02
CA VAL A 161 3.01 9.88 0.94
C VAL A 161 1.61 10.24 1.46
N GLY A 162 1.19 9.66 2.59
CA GLY A 162 -0.13 9.87 3.18
C GLY A 162 -1.22 8.96 2.61
N LEU A 163 -0.83 7.88 1.93
CA LEU A 163 -1.73 6.92 1.30
C LEU A 163 -1.42 5.49 1.74
N ASP A 164 -2.46 4.67 1.88
CA ASP A 164 -2.28 3.25 2.16
C ASP A 164 -2.10 2.44 0.85
N PRO A 165 -1.29 1.36 0.86
CA PRO A 165 -1.20 0.44 -0.26
C PRO A 165 -2.58 -0.12 -0.64
N GLY A 166 -2.90 -0.12 -1.94
CA GLY A 166 -4.22 -0.52 -2.45
C GLY A 166 -5.28 0.57 -2.36
N CYS A 167 -4.91 1.84 -2.11
CA CYS A 167 -5.84 2.96 -2.14
C CYS A 167 -6.49 3.09 -3.52
N LYS A 168 -7.78 3.45 -3.55
CA LYS A 168 -8.54 3.74 -4.78
C LYS A 168 -8.63 5.23 -5.07
N GLU A 169 -8.39 6.06 -4.06
CA GLU A 169 -8.49 7.52 -4.10
C GLU A 169 -7.25 8.15 -3.46
N LEU A 170 -6.98 9.39 -3.80
CA LEU A 170 -5.84 10.14 -3.29
C LEU A 170 -6.16 10.99 -2.05
N ASN A 171 -7.21 10.64 -1.31
CA ASN A 171 -7.60 11.33 -0.10
C ASN A 171 -6.52 11.14 0.99
N GLY A 172 -5.83 12.21 1.32
CA GLY A 172 -4.70 12.20 2.26
C GLY A 172 -3.32 12.29 1.60
N LEU A 173 -3.26 12.42 0.27
CA LEU A 173 -1.99 12.68 -0.44
C LEU A 173 -1.32 13.93 0.14
N ARG A 174 -0.03 13.83 0.46
CA ARG A 174 0.73 14.90 1.09
C ARG A 174 1.60 15.68 0.12
N TYR A 175 1.98 15.09 -1.00
CA TYR A 175 2.86 15.71 -1.99
C TYR A 175 2.30 15.56 -3.39
N GLY A 176 2.26 16.65 -4.14
CA GLY A 176 1.77 16.67 -5.52
C GLY A 176 2.71 16.00 -6.51
N LYS A 177 4.01 15.95 -6.18
CA LYS A 177 5.00 15.21 -6.95
C LYS A 177 5.81 14.30 -6.06
N ILE A 178 6.01 13.06 -6.49
CA ILE A 178 6.87 12.07 -5.87
C ILE A 178 7.96 11.75 -6.89
N CYS A 179 9.20 12.14 -6.58
CA CYS A 179 10.34 12.02 -7.47
C CYS A 179 11.28 10.93 -6.95
N ILE A 180 11.52 9.90 -7.74
CA ILE A 180 12.53 8.88 -7.48
C ILE A 180 13.88 9.42 -7.94
N LEU A 181 14.84 9.50 -7.01
CA LEU A 181 16.19 10.00 -7.25
C LEU A 181 17.19 8.89 -6.94
N ALA A 182 17.67 8.22 -7.95
CA ALA A 182 18.65 7.15 -7.86
C ALA A 182 19.88 7.47 -8.71
N ASP A 183 21.02 6.87 -8.39
CA ASP A 183 22.26 7.05 -9.14
C ASP A 183 22.16 6.49 -10.56
N ALA A 184 22.99 7.01 -11.47
CA ALA A 184 23.02 6.59 -12.87
C ALA A 184 23.88 5.32 -13.05
N ASP A 185 23.63 4.30 -12.22
CA ASP A 185 24.30 3.00 -12.29
C ASP A 185 23.27 1.84 -12.28
N THR A 186 23.75 0.62 -12.35
CA THR A 186 22.91 -0.58 -12.38
C THR A 186 22.13 -0.79 -11.09
N ASP A 187 22.67 -0.41 -9.94
CA ASP A 187 21.99 -0.53 -8.64
C ASP A 187 20.90 0.52 -8.49
N GLY A 188 21.18 1.76 -8.87
CA GLY A 188 20.19 2.84 -8.88
C GLY A 188 19.04 2.56 -9.86
N ALA A 189 19.31 2.05 -11.07
CA ALA A 189 18.28 1.62 -12.01
C ALA A 189 17.41 0.50 -11.42
N HIS A 190 18.00 -0.46 -10.68
CA HIS A 190 17.26 -1.52 -10.01
C HIS A 190 16.37 -0.96 -8.89
N ILE A 191 16.90 -0.05 -8.06
CA ILE A 191 16.13 0.60 -6.99
C ILE A 191 14.96 1.39 -7.56
N ALA A 192 15.18 2.19 -8.60
CA ALA A 192 14.12 2.92 -9.29
C ALA A 192 13.03 1.98 -9.82
N THR A 193 13.42 0.85 -10.41
CA THR A 193 12.50 -0.18 -10.90
C THR A 193 11.64 -0.77 -9.76
N LEU A 194 12.24 -1.11 -8.63
CA LEU A 194 11.52 -1.65 -7.47
C LEU A 194 10.52 -0.65 -6.89
N ILE A 195 10.90 0.64 -6.83
CA ILE A 195 10.01 1.71 -6.36
C ILE A 195 8.87 1.93 -7.36
N CYS A 196 9.15 1.96 -8.66
CA CYS A 196 8.12 2.03 -9.70
C CYS A 196 7.16 0.85 -9.61
N ALA A 197 7.65 -0.38 -9.42
CA ALA A 197 6.82 -1.57 -9.23
C ALA A 197 5.89 -1.45 -8.01
N LEU A 198 6.39 -0.91 -6.88
CA LEU A 198 5.60 -0.63 -5.70
C LEU A 198 4.45 0.34 -6.02
N PHE A 199 4.74 1.47 -6.66
CA PHE A 199 3.72 2.47 -6.97
C PHE A 199 2.72 1.98 -8.01
N LEU A 200 3.15 1.33 -9.07
CA LEU A 200 2.29 0.78 -10.13
C LEU A 200 1.30 -0.26 -9.60
N LYS A 201 1.75 -1.14 -8.70
CA LYS A 201 0.92 -2.23 -8.18
C LYS A 201 0.06 -1.80 -6.99
N HIS A 202 0.58 -0.96 -6.09
CA HIS A 202 -0.05 -0.69 -4.80
C HIS A 202 -0.54 0.74 -4.60
N PHE A 203 -0.13 1.69 -5.46
CA PHE A 203 -0.55 3.10 -5.44
C PHE A 203 -0.97 3.58 -6.83
N ARG A 204 -1.62 2.71 -7.59
CA ARG A 204 -1.95 2.91 -9.00
C ARG A 204 -2.64 4.25 -9.31
N PRO A 205 -3.63 4.75 -8.53
CA PRO A 205 -4.26 6.04 -8.80
C PRO A 205 -3.29 7.22 -8.80
N LEU A 206 -2.18 7.13 -8.02
CA LEU A 206 -1.14 8.14 -7.97
C LEU A 206 -0.35 8.20 -9.27
N VAL A 207 -0.05 7.03 -9.85
CA VAL A 207 0.64 6.94 -11.14
C VAL A 207 -0.26 7.41 -12.28
N GLU A 208 -1.51 6.95 -12.32
CA GLU A 208 -2.49 7.31 -13.35
C GLU A 208 -2.79 8.81 -13.40
N LYS A 209 -2.73 9.50 -12.27
CA LYS A 209 -2.90 10.97 -12.19
C LYS A 209 -1.61 11.76 -12.37
N GLY A 210 -0.49 11.11 -12.68
CA GLY A 210 0.77 11.77 -13.04
C GLY A 210 1.53 12.37 -11.86
N HIS A 211 1.41 11.79 -10.66
CA HIS A 211 2.12 12.26 -9.47
C HIS A 211 3.50 11.61 -9.26
N LEU A 212 3.84 10.55 -10.03
CA LEU A 212 5.11 9.84 -9.92
C LEU A 212 6.08 10.26 -11.02
N PHE A 213 7.29 10.58 -10.64
CA PHE A 213 8.38 11.00 -11.52
C PHE A 213 9.64 10.18 -11.22
N VAL A 214 10.41 9.90 -12.27
CA VAL A 214 11.75 9.29 -12.14
C VAL A 214 12.75 10.32 -12.65
N ALA A 215 13.68 10.72 -11.80
CA ALA A 215 14.76 11.61 -12.21
C ALA A 215 15.76 10.84 -13.08
N GLN A 216 16.21 11.47 -14.14
CA GLN A 216 17.28 10.96 -15.02
C GLN A 216 18.55 11.77 -14.72
N PRO A 217 19.46 11.27 -13.87
CA PRO A 217 20.72 11.96 -13.61
C PRO A 217 21.61 11.88 -14.86
N PRO A 218 22.42 12.93 -15.11
CA PRO A 218 23.36 12.90 -16.21
C PRO A 218 24.46 11.84 -15.98
N LEU A 219 24.79 11.08 -17.04
CA LEU A 219 25.87 10.11 -16.99
C LEU A 219 27.25 10.75 -17.06
N PHE A 220 27.35 11.91 -17.74
CA PHE A 220 28.62 12.60 -17.99
C PHE A 220 28.57 14.05 -17.52
N ARG A 221 29.67 14.44 -16.91
CA ARG A 221 30.00 15.84 -16.67
C ARG A 221 31.22 16.19 -17.51
N ILE A 222 31.17 17.29 -18.27
CA ILE A 222 32.20 17.77 -19.16
C ILE A 222 32.62 19.16 -18.70
N ASP A 223 33.87 19.32 -18.28
CA ASP A 223 34.41 20.58 -17.82
C ASP A 223 35.30 21.19 -18.93
N GLN A 224 35.01 22.44 -19.34
CA GLN A 224 35.84 23.22 -20.24
C GLN A 224 36.18 24.58 -19.63
N GLY A 225 37.36 24.70 -19.08
CA GLY A 225 37.77 25.87 -18.38
C GLY A 225 36.91 26.17 -17.12
N LYS A 226 36.04 27.17 -17.20
CA LYS A 226 35.09 27.53 -16.14
C LYS A 226 33.66 27.00 -16.43
N ASP A 227 33.41 26.51 -17.61
CA ASP A 227 32.09 26.09 -18.03
C ASP A 227 31.92 24.60 -17.77
N VAL A 228 30.73 24.22 -17.32
CA VAL A 228 30.36 22.84 -16.97
C VAL A 228 29.13 22.46 -17.79
N PHE A 229 29.24 21.34 -18.50
CA PHE A 229 28.17 20.76 -19.30
C PHE A 229 27.82 19.39 -18.74
N TYR A 230 26.56 18.95 -18.92
CA TYR A 230 26.10 17.64 -18.54
C TYR A 230 25.50 16.94 -19.76
N ALA A 231 25.70 15.63 -19.84
CA ALA A 231 25.12 14.79 -20.90
C ALA A 231 24.44 13.56 -20.26
N LEU A 232 23.26 13.21 -20.79
CA LEU A 232 22.47 12.08 -20.33
C LEU A 232 22.96 10.74 -20.85
N ASP A 233 23.59 10.76 -22.04
CA ASP A 233 24.10 9.59 -22.73
C ASP A 233 25.40 9.88 -23.49
N GLU A 234 25.97 8.84 -24.14
CA GLU A 234 27.19 8.94 -24.95
C GLU A 234 27.02 9.82 -26.18
N ASP A 235 25.85 9.76 -26.83
CA ASP A 235 25.59 10.51 -28.04
C ASP A 235 25.54 12.03 -27.76
N GLU A 236 24.87 12.41 -26.67
CA GLU A 236 24.83 13.81 -26.23
C GLU A 236 26.21 14.31 -25.79
N LYS A 237 26.98 13.48 -25.07
CA LYS A 237 28.38 13.78 -24.72
C LYS A 237 29.21 14.07 -25.97
N ASP A 238 29.13 13.19 -26.98
CA ASP A 238 29.90 13.35 -28.22
C ASP A 238 29.50 14.58 -29.02
N GLN A 239 28.22 14.94 -29.00
CA GLN A 239 27.74 16.19 -29.61
C GLN A 239 28.32 17.42 -28.91
N ILE A 240 28.26 17.44 -27.58
CA ILE A 240 28.81 18.54 -26.77
C ILE A 240 30.33 18.66 -27.02
N VAL A 241 31.08 17.56 -26.95
CA VAL A 241 32.53 17.56 -27.18
C VAL A 241 32.87 18.08 -28.59
N LYS A 242 32.12 17.63 -29.62
CA LYS A 242 32.31 18.13 -31.01
C LYS A 242 32.04 19.63 -31.15
N GLN A 243 31.07 20.17 -30.42
CA GLN A 243 30.78 21.60 -30.42
C GLN A 243 31.89 22.41 -29.75
N LEU A 244 32.37 21.92 -28.59
CA LEU A 244 33.42 22.57 -27.82
C LEU A 244 34.79 22.53 -28.51
N THR A 245 35.07 21.49 -29.28
CA THR A 245 36.34 21.35 -30.06
C THR A 245 36.38 22.21 -31.32
N LYS A 246 35.23 22.73 -31.80
CA LYS A 246 35.13 23.62 -32.97
C LYS A 246 35.27 25.10 -32.65
N GLN A 247 35.28 25.48 -31.36
CA GLN A 247 35.58 26.81 -30.84
C GLN A 247 37.04 26.92 -30.47
#